data_15dd7da2bc0e9e2b5382cc14081f4d3b
#
_entry.id   15dd7da2bc0e9e2b5382cc14081f4d3b
#
_cell.length_a   1.000
_cell.length_b   1.000
_cell.length_c   1.000
_cell.angle_alpha   90.00
_cell.angle_beta   90.00
_cell.angle_gamma   90.00
#
_symmetry.space_group_name_H-M   'P 1'
#
loop_
_entity.id
_entity.type
_entity.pdbx_description
1 polymer ?
#
loop_
_entity_poly.entity_id
_entity_poly.type
_entity_poly.pdbx_seq_one_letter_code
_entity_poly.pdbx_strand_id
1 'polypeptide(L)'
;MKNISILEINLTNKNQRFLERLKNALNSKGFDVIIKNYNNIKSKNPITKLIKINKLAKKQKKDEFYICLDKFDSADIYLASSGVQNIYKKLDKFWFLNPISIIESIIEKRCINNSIKIITNSNLVRYQLETIYNIQPDKITTIYPGINLPTQIQKGSAKMQLCKELGIDMELPIILFVSDNFKKDGAKEFIELLTHINKANAIIIGNDKATPKYRQMAKKLGVRVIFKPTPKVINRYYEAADIFVLPSLYNSFSTQILEALSYGCICFTTAQNGASEILKDEFIIQSKDDENVTKFINLLLSDHSLMLNISAQNIKLSKQYTVEDNLNQILKVISENIH
;
A
#
# COMPACT_ATOMS: atom_id res chain seq x y z
N MET A 1 9.05 29.74 -18.09
CA MET A 1 9.04 28.46 -17.31
C MET A 1 7.63 28.24 -16.79
N LYS A 2 7.04 27.04 -16.95
CA LYS A 2 5.76 26.76 -16.29
C LYS A 2 6.00 26.47 -14.81
N ASN A 3 5.19 27.10 -13.97
CA ASN A 3 5.21 26.88 -12.53
C ASN A 3 4.39 25.62 -12.22
N ILE A 4 4.98 24.66 -11.53
CA ILE A 4 4.33 23.43 -11.10
C ILE A 4 4.04 23.52 -9.61
N SER A 5 2.84 23.21 -9.21
CA SER A 5 2.50 23.02 -7.81
C SER A 5 2.11 21.58 -7.53
N ILE A 6 2.79 20.97 -6.57
CA ILE A 6 2.42 19.64 -6.07
C ILE A 6 1.52 19.81 -4.85
N LEU A 7 0.29 19.32 -4.92
CA LEU A 7 -0.74 19.51 -3.90
C LEU A 7 -0.93 18.26 -3.04
N GLU A 8 -0.96 18.47 -1.72
CA GLU A 8 -1.21 17.41 -0.73
C GLU A 8 -1.98 17.95 0.48
N ILE A 9 -2.88 17.13 1.04
CA ILE A 9 -3.66 17.45 2.23
C ILE A 9 -3.02 16.86 3.49
N ASN A 10 -2.56 15.61 3.43
CA ASN A 10 -2.08 14.86 4.59
C ASN A 10 -0.62 14.44 4.42
N LEU A 11 0.30 15.30 4.85
CA LEU A 11 1.72 15.01 4.77
C LEU A 11 2.12 13.92 5.77
N THR A 12 2.39 12.73 5.28
CA THR A 12 3.04 11.65 6.04
C THR A 12 4.54 11.67 5.77
N ASN A 13 5.36 11.14 6.69
CA ASN A 13 6.81 11.03 6.47
C ASN A 13 7.18 10.26 5.19
N LYS A 14 6.35 9.29 4.78
CA LYS A 14 6.54 8.50 3.56
C LYS A 14 6.28 9.37 2.32
N ASN A 15 5.16 10.08 2.30
CA ASN A 15 4.79 10.98 1.20
C ASN A 15 5.77 12.13 1.09
N GLN A 16 6.24 12.70 2.20
CA GLN A 16 7.20 13.80 2.19
C GLN A 16 8.48 13.44 1.43
N ARG A 17 9.06 12.27 1.68
CA ARG A 17 10.26 11.81 0.96
C ARG A 17 10.02 11.65 -0.54
N PHE A 18 8.87 11.12 -0.91
CA PHE A 18 8.49 10.99 -2.31
C PHE A 18 8.31 12.37 -2.98
N LEU A 19 7.62 13.29 -2.32
CA LEU A 19 7.39 14.64 -2.80
C LEU A 19 8.68 15.42 -3.02
N GLU A 20 9.61 15.34 -2.07
CA GLU A 20 10.91 16.01 -2.21
C GLU A 20 11.72 15.43 -3.37
N ARG A 21 11.71 14.12 -3.58
CA ARG A 21 12.35 13.48 -4.74
C ARG A 21 11.70 13.92 -6.06
N LEU A 22 10.37 13.92 -6.13
CA LEU A 22 9.62 14.37 -7.31
C LEU A 22 9.91 15.84 -7.62
N LYS A 23 9.88 16.71 -6.60
CA LYS A 23 10.24 18.13 -6.73
C LYS A 23 11.66 18.31 -7.27
N ASN A 24 12.64 17.67 -6.65
CA ASN A 24 14.04 17.79 -7.06
C ASN A 24 14.27 17.31 -8.49
N ALA A 25 13.61 16.22 -8.88
CA ALA A 25 13.71 15.66 -10.21
C ALA A 25 13.01 16.54 -11.28
N LEU A 26 11.92 17.22 -10.95
CA LEU A 26 11.28 18.18 -11.83
C LEU A 26 12.11 19.46 -11.92
N ASN A 27 12.69 19.96 -10.81
CA ASN A 27 13.59 21.11 -10.81
C ASN A 27 14.82 20.87 -11.69
N SER A 28 15.41 19.65 -11.66
CA SER A 28 16.55 19.30 -12.52
C SER A 28 16.20 19.28 -14.01
N LYS A 29 14.92 19.19 -14.36
CA LYS A 29 14.41 19.31 -15.74
C LYS A 29 14.04 20.76 -16.13
N GLY A 30 14.31 21.74 -15.27
CA GLY A 30 14.08 23.17 -15.54
C GLY A 30 12.68 23.69 -15.20
N PHE A 31 11.86 22.92 -14.45
CA PHE A 31 10.59 23.43 -13.93
C PHE A 31 10.80 24.15 -12.60
N ASP A 32 9.99 25.16 -12.31
CA ASP A 32 9.90 25.76 -10.96
C ASP A 32 8.80 25.05 -10.17
N VAL A 33 9.17 24.32 -9.10
CA VAL A 33 8.26 23.42 -8.39
C VAL A 33 8.06 23.82 -6.94
N ILE A 34 6.80 24.03 -6.56
CA ILE A 34 6.39 24.35 -5.19
C ILE A 34 5.52 23.24 -4.64
N ILE A 35 5.77 22.79 -3.40
CA ILE A 35 4.87 21.89 -2.67
C ILE A 35 3.90 22.73 -1.85
N LYS A 36 2.60 22.59 -2.13
CA LYS A 36 1.51 23.24 -1.38
C LYS A 36 0.83 22.24 -0.46
N ASN A 37 1.05 22.41 0.84
CA ASN A 37 0.42 21.59 1.87
C ASN A 37 -0.76 22.30 2.51
N TYR A 38 -1.92 21.62 2.56
CA TYR A 38 -3.16 22.18 3.09
C TYR A 38 -3.54 21.61 4.48
N ASN A 39 -2.64 20.92 5.15
CA ASN A 39 -2.92 20.28 6.45
C ASN A 39 -3.33 21.31 7.53
N ASN A 40 -2.72 22.49 7.52
CA ASN A 40 -2.90 23.53 8.53
C ASN A 40 -4.23 24.31 8.40
N ILE A 41 -5.07 24.01 7.42
CA ILE A 41 -6.37 24.68 7.28
C ILE A 41 -7.28 24.28 8.43
N LYS A 42 -7.55 25.26 9.32
CA LYS A 42 -8.49 25.08 10.44
C LYS A 42 -9.94 25.06 9.94
N SER A 43 -10.70 24.11 10.42
CA SER A 43 -12.14 24.01 10.16
C SER A 43 -12.87 23.32 11.32
N LYS A 44 -14.17 23.67 11.52
CA LYS A 44 -15.01 23.11 12.58
C LYS A 44 -15.27 21.61 12.40
N ASN A 45 -15.31 21.14 11.16
CA ASN A 45 -15.51 19.73 10.86
C ASN A 45 -14.75 19.30 9.58
N PRO A 46 -14.52 18.00 9.37
CA PRO A 46 -13.78 17.47 8.21
C PRO A 46 -14.39 17.84 6.85
N ILE A 47 -15.72 17.88 6.74
CA ILE A 47 -16.43 18.21 5.50
C ILE A 47 -16.11 19.63 5.06
N THR A 48 -16.32 20.58 5.99
CA THR A 48 -16.01 22.00 5.70
C THR A 48 -14.53 22.21 5.45
N LYS A 49 -13.65 21.41 6.07
CA LYS A 49 -12.21 21.42 5.77
C LYS A 49 -11.95 21.06 4.31
N LEU A 50 -12.45 19.92 3.84
CA LEU A 50 -12.28 19.44 2.46
C LEU A 50 -12.79 20.46 1.43
N ILE A 51 -13.99 21.01 1.66
CA ILE A 51 -14.58 22.02 0.77
C ILE A 51 -13.72 23.30 0.73
N LYS A 52 -13.25 23.78 1.89
CA LYS A 52 -12.38 24.98 1.97
C LYS A 52 -11.07 24.76 1.23
N ILE A 53 -10.44 23.58 1.42
CA ILE A 53 -9.19 23.22 0.75
C ILE A 53 -9.38 23.27 -0.77
N ASN A 54 -10.40 22.61 -1.31
CA ASN A 54 -10.66 22.58 -2.75
C ASN A 54 -10.95 23.98 -3.32
N LYS A 55 -11.77 24.81 -2.62
CA LYS A 55 -12.01 26.19 -3.02
C LYS A 55 -10.74 27.03 -3.03
N LEU A 56 -9.87 26.87 -2.02
CA LEU A 56 -8.62 27.62 -1.92
C LEU A 56 -7.63 27.19 -3.01
N ALA A 57 -7.44 25.89 -3.22
CA ALA A 57 -6.58 25.36 -4.27
C ALA A 57 -7.02 25.87 -5.65
N LYS A 58 -8.33 25.81 -5.95
CA LYS A 58 -8.90 26.33 -7.21
C LYS A 58 -8.67 27.84 -7.37
N LYS A 59 -8.85 28.64 -6.30
CA LYS A 59 -8.59 30.09 -6.33
C LYS A 59 -7.11 30.43 -6.59
N GLN A 60 -6.19 29.59 -6.09
CA GLN A 60 -4.75 29.78 -6.20
C GLN A 60 -4.15 29.24 -7.49
N LYS A 61 -4.93 28.51 -8.32
CA LYS A 61 -4.39 27.79 -9.50
C LYS A 61 -3.77 28.74 -10.53
N LYS A 62 -4.40 29.88 -10.83
CA LYS A 62 -3.94 30.80 -11.90
C LYS A 62 -3.40 30.03 -13.11
N ASP A 63 -2.15 30.31 -13.51
CA ASP A 63 -1.45 29.65 -14.63
C ASP A 63 -0.53 28.50 -14.19
N GLU A 64 -0.73 27.97 -12.97
CA GLU A 64 0.09 26.88 -12.44
C GLU A 64 -0.43 25.51 -12.90
N PHE A 65 0.50 24.59 -13.13
CA PHE A 65 0.18 23.17 -13.41
C PHE A 65 0.15 22.37 -12.10
N TYR A 66 -0.99 21.73 -11.81
CA TYR A 66 -1.22 21.03 -10.54
C TYR A 66 -1.05 19.54 -10.65
N ILE A 67 -0.07 19.00 -9.90
CA ILE A 67 0.11 17.56 -9.66
C ILE A 67 -0.45 17.25 -8.27
N CYS A 68 -1.45 16.40 -8.17
CA CYS A 68 -2.16 16.16 -6.93
C CYS A 68 -1.99 14.72 -6.43
N LEU A 69 -1.57 14.54 -5.17
CA LEU A 69 -1.52 13.25 -4.50
C LEU A 69 -2.86 12.92 -3.83
N ASP A 70 -3.55 13.95 -3.38
CA ASP A 70 -4.92 13.85 -2.87
C ASP A 70 -5.94 14.33 -3.90
N LYS A 71 -7.23 14.15 -3.59
CA LYS A 71 -8.34 14.48 -4.46
C LYS A 71 -8.62 15.98 -4.48
N PHE A 72 -8.16 16.67 -5.52
CA PHE A 72 -8.44 18.08 -5.77
C PHE A 72 -9.22 18.24 -7.07
N ASP A 73 -10.31 19.03 -7.05
CA ASP A 73 -11.13 19.28 -8.24
C ASP A 73 -10.43 20.16 -9.29
N SER A 74 -9.26 20.68 -8.97
CA SER A 74 -8.41 21.51 -9.85
C SER A 74 -7.14 20.79 -10.34
N ALA A 75 -7.03 19.47 -10.15
CA ALA A 75 -5.87 18.69 -10.59
C ALA A 75 -5.70 18.68 -12.11
N ASP A 76 -4.46 18.82 -12.60
CA ASP A 76 -4.09 18.54 -13.99
C ASP A 76 -3.58 17.09 -14.10
N ILE A 77 -2.71 16.65 -13.19
CA ILE A 77 -2.35 15.24 -13.03
C ILE A 77 -2.77 14.76 -11.65
N TYR A 78 -3.51 13.66 -11.61
CA TYR A 78 -3.90 13.01 -10.36
C TYR A 78 -3.13 11.70 -10.15
N LEU A 79 -2.39 11.61 -9.05
CA LEU A 79 -1.72 10.38 -8.61
C LEU A 79 -2.69 9.58 -7.73
N ALA A 80 -3.45 8.67 -8.33
CA ALA A 80 -4.52 7.90 -7.69
C ALA A 80 -3.97 6.72 -6.84
N SER A 81 -3.09 7.02 -5.88
CA SER A 81 -2.43 6.01 -5.05
C SER A 81 -3.27 5.50 -3.87
N SER A 82 -4.29 6.24 -3.46
CA SER A 82 -5.14 5.88 -2.31
C SER A 82 -6.29 4.91 -2.64
N GLY A 83 -6.43 4.50 -3.91
CA GLY A 83 -7.55 3.69 -4.38
C GLY A 83 -8.84 4.50 -4.61
N VAL A 84 -9.94 3.82 -4.91
CA VAL A 84 -11.21 4.42 -5.31
C VAL A 84 -12.18 4.49 -4.15
N GLN A 85 -12.71 5.70 -3.86
CA GLN A 85 -13.61 5.92 -2.71
C GLN A 85 -14.88 5.06 -2.76
N ASN A 86 -15.44 4.86 -3.94
CA ASN A 86 -16.64 4.04 -4.10
C ASN A 86 -16.42 2.56 -3.77
N ILE A 87 -15.19 2.05 -3.81
CA ILE A 87 -14.86 0.70 -3.36
C ILE A 87 -14.86 0.63 -1.84
N TYR A 88 -14.27 1.62 -1.16
CA TYR A 88 -14.30 1.70 0.31
C TYR A 88 -15.72 1.74 0.87
N LYS A 89 -16.66 2.39 0.14
CA LYS A 89 -18.09 2.38 0.50
C LYS A 89 -18.68 0.97 0.52
N LYS A 90 -18.31 0.12 -0.43
CA LYS A 90 -18.80 -1.27 -0.47
C LYS A 90 -18.30 -2.12 0.72
N LEU A 91 -17.18 -1.74 1.33
CA LEU A 91 -16.64 -2.41 2.51
C LEU A 91 -17.32 -1.97 3.83
N ASP A 92 -17.98 -0.82 3.82
CA ASP A 92 -18.75 -0.30 4.95
C ASP A 92 -20.25 -0.30 4.62
N LYS A 93 -21.01 -1.20 5.24
CA LYS A 93 -22.46 -1.33 5.02
C LYS A 93 -23.24 -0.03 5.33
N PHE A 94 -22.69 0.82 6.19
CA PHE A 94 -23.32 2.08 6.64
C PHE A 94 -22.69 3.33 6.04
N TRP A 95 -21.95 3.21 4.96
CA TRP A 95 -21.26 4.33 4.29
C TRP A 95 -22.19 5.52 3.98
N PHE A 96 -23.46 5.24 3.67
CA PHE A 96 -24.46 6.27 3.34
C PHE A 96 -24.84 7.14 4.56
N LEU A 97 -24.58 6.69 5.78
CA LEU A 97 -24.73 7.47 7.00
C LEU A 97 -23.51 8.36 7.28
N ASN A 98 -22.42 8.18 6.52
CA ASN A 98 -21.21 8.98 6.67
C ASN A 98 -21.14 10.09 5.61
N PRO A 99 -21.52 11.35 5.95
CA PRO A 99 -21.56 12.45 5.00
C PRO A 99 -20.16 12.80 4.43
N ILE A 100 -19.08 12.47 5.15
CA ILE A 100 -17.72 12.66 4.65
C ILE A 100 -17.49 11.80 3.41
N SER A 101 -17.86 10.52 3.45
CA SER A 101 -17.70 9.59 2.33
C SER A 101 -18.47 10.04 1.07
N ILE A 102 -19.60 10.70 1.24
CA ILE A 102 -20.37 11.26 0.12
C ILE A 102 -19.61 12.42 -0.52
N ILE A 103 -19.14 13.37 0.31
CA ILE A 103 -18.38 14.54 -0.17
C ILE A 103 -17.06 14.12 -0.83
N GLU A 104 -16.33 13.19 -0.23
CA GLU A 104 -15.11 12.64 -0.82
C GLU A 104 -15.34 12.03 -2.20
N SER A 105 -16.46 11.33 -2.40
CA SER A 105 -16.80 10.77 -3.72
C SER A 105 -17.16 11.83 -4.76
N ILE A 106 -17.79 12.92 -4.34
CA ILE A 106 -18.09 14.04 -5.25
C ILE A 106 -16.78 14.72 -5.66
N ILE A 107 -15.89 14.97 -4.71
CA ILE A 107 -14.58 15.58 -4.98
C ILE A 107 -13.75 14.65 -5.87
N GLU A 108 -13.73 13.33 -5.59
CA GLU A 108 -13.03 12.34 -6.40
C GLU A 108 -13.52 12.35 -7.85
N LYS A 109 -14.85 12.32 -8.07
CA LYS A 109 -15.43 12.38 -9.42
C LYS A 109 -15.01 13.65 -10.16
N ARG A 110 -14.99 14.81 -9.48
CA ARG A 110 -14.54 16.07 -10.09
C ARG A 110 -13.04 16.06 -10.38
N CYS A 111 -12.22 15.58 -9.45
CA CYS A 111 -10.78 15.42 -9.64
C CYS A 111 -10.48 14.57 -10.87
N ILE A 112 -11.11 13.39 -10.96
CA ILE A 112 -10.96 12.46 -12.08
C ILE A 112 -11.38 13.08 -13.41
N ASN A 113 -12.54 13.76 -13.46
CA ASN A 113 -13.05 14.35 -14.67
C ASN A 113 -12.17 15.51 -15.17
N ASN A 114 -11.70 16.37 -14.26
CA ASN A 114 -10.94 17.56 -14.59
C ASN A 114 -9.45 17.30 -14.86
N SER A 115 -8.89 16.19 -14.35
CA SER A 115 -7.50 15.83 -14.63
C SER A 115 -7.29 15.55 -16.12
N ILE A 116 -6.17 16.01 -16.66
CA ILE A 116 -5.72 15.71 -18.03
C ILE A 116 -5.22 14.25 -18.07
N LYS A 117 -4.49 13.84 -17.04
CA LYS A 117 -3.91 12.51 -16.91
C LYS A 117 -4.06 11.97 -15.48
N ILE A 118 -4.28 10.66 -15.36
CA ILE A 118 -4.38 9.98 -14.06
C ILE A 118 -3.30 8.89 -14.02
N ILE A 119 -2.53 8.86 -12.94
CA ILE A 119 -1.53 7.82 -12.69
C ILE A 119 -2.07 6.92 -11.58
N THR A 120 -2.32 5.64 -11.89
CA THR A 120 -2.74 4.64 -10.92
C THR A 120 -1.55 3.81 -10.46
N ASN A 121 -1.62 3.27 -9.25
CA ASN A 121 -0.57 2.43 -8.67
C ASN A 121 -0.78 0.92 -8.94
N SER A 122 -1.87 0.55 -9.63
CA SER A 122 -2.19 -0.83 -10.02
C SER A 122 -3.22 -0.84 -11.15
N ASN A 123 -3.30 -1.94 -11.89
CA ASN A 123 -4.36 -2.17 -12.87
C ASN A 123 -5.72 -2.40 -12.17
N LEU A 124 -5.72 -2.91 -10.93
CA LEU A 124 -6.92 -2.98 -10.09
C LEU A 124 -7.57 -1.60 -9.95
N VAL A 125 -6.79 -0.58 -9.59
CA VAL A 125 -7.30 0.81 -9.47
C VAL A 125 -7.69 1.37 -10.83
N ARG A 126 -6.89 1.11 -11.88
CA ARG A 126 -7.22 1.50 -13.25
C ARG A 126 -8.58 0.95 -13.67
N TYR A 127 -8.79 -0.36 -13.56
CA TYR A 127 -10.05 -1.01 -13.92
C TYR A 127 -11.25 -0.45 -13.13
N GLN A 128 -11.04 -0.16 -11.83
CA GLN A 128 -12.07 0.46 -11.00
C GLN A 128 -12.43 1.87 -11.47
N LEU A 129 -11.46 2.70 -11.87
CA LEU A 129 -11.69 4.04 -12.39
C LEU A 129 -12.42 3.98 -13.76
N GLU A 130 -11.98 3.12 -14.64
CA GLU A 130 -12.62 2.89 -15.95
C GLU A 130 -14.09 2.47 -15.78
N THR A 131 -14.34 1.49 -14.89
CA THR A 131 -15.68 0.91 -14.70
C THR A 131 -16.64 1.84 -13.93
N ILE A 132 -16.17 2.47 -12.84
CA ILE A 132 -17.03 3.24 -11.93
C ILE A 132 -17.30 4.65 -12.47
N TYR A 133 -16.31 5.26 -13.12
CA TYR A 133 -16.40 6.64 -13.60
C TYR A 133 -16.48 6.77 -15.11
N ASN A 134 -16.45 5.65 -15.83
CA ASN A 134 -16.49 5.60 -17.32
C ASN A 134 -15.36 6.45 -17.95
N ILE A 135 -14.13 6.29 -17.43
CA ILE A 135 -12.96 7.02 -17.89
C ILE A 135 -12.31 6.30 -19.06
N GLN A 136 -11.94 7.07 -20.09
CA GLN A 136 -11.25 6.53 -21.26
C GLN A 136 -9.87 5.96 -20.86
N PRO A 137 -9.48 4.79 -21.40
CA PRO A 137 -8.23 4.12 -21.03
C PRO A 137 -6.96 4.94 -21.31
N ASP A 138 -6.97 5.80 -22.33
CA ASP A 138 -5.86 6.68 -22.71
C ASP A 138 -5.56 7.75 -21.67
N LYS A 139 -6.57 8.14 -20.87
CA LYS A 139 -6.43 9.08 -19.76
C LYS A 139 -5.68 8.49 -18.55
N ILE A 140 -5.54 7.15 -18.45
CA ILE A 140 -4.97 6.47 -17.30
C ILE A 140 -3.67 5.80 -17.68
N THR A 141 -2.65 5.98 -16.83
CA THR A 141 -1.38 5.24 -16.92
C THR A 141 -1.13 4.53 -15.60
N THR A 142 -0.90 3.22 -15.64
CA THR A 142 -0.54 2.45 -14.44
C THR A 142 0.97 2.49 -14.26
N ILE A 143 1.42 2.91 -13.06
CA ILE A 143 2.82 2.92 -12.64
C ILE A 143 2.90 2.29 -11.25
N TYR A 144 3.46 1.10 -11.16
CA TYR A 144 3.59 0.40 -9.88
C TYR A 144 4.50 1.16 -8.91
N PRO A 145 4.20 1.14 -7.59
CA PRO A 145 5.05 1.75 -6.59
C PRO A 145 6.45 1.14 -6.56
N GLY A 146 7.42 1.94 -6.16
CA GLY A 146 8.78 1.49 -5.95
C GLY A 146 9.17 1.47 -4.47
N ILE A 147 10.17 0.66 -4.14
CA ILE A 147 10.78 0.56 -2.82
C ILE A 147 12.28 0.86 -2.88
N ASN A 148 12.86 1.17 -1.70
CA ASN A 148 14.31 1.14 -1.55
C ASN A 148 14.72 -0.31 -1.30
N LEU A 149 15.58 -0.84 -2.16
CA LEU A 149 16.10 -2.19 -1.98
C LEU A 149 17.06 -2.26 -0.78
N PRO A 150 17.10 -3.37 -0.05
CA PRO A 150 18.12 -3.58 0.98
C PRO A 150 19.52 -3.63 0.35
N THR A 151 20.50 -3.03 1.01
CA THR A 151 21.90 -3.08 0.58
C THR A 151 22.54 -4.43 0.85
N GLN A 152 22.09 -5.10 1.91
CA GLN A 152 22.54 -6.43 2.32
C GLN A 152 21.39 -7.17 3.00
N ILE A 153 21.35 -8.49 2.84
CA ILE A 153 20.37 -9.38 3.46
C ILE A 153 21.11 -10.44 4.26
N GLN A 154 20.85 -10.50 5.58
CA GLN A 154 21.44 -11.45 6.52
C GLN A 154 20.34 -12.24 7.25
N LYS A 155 19.52 -12.96 6.47
CA LYS A 155 18.28 -13.60 6.94
C LYS A 155 18.50 -14.49 8.17
N GLY A 156 19.52 -15.32 8.17
CA GLY A 156 19.84 -16.21 9.32
C GLY A 156 20.16 -15.44 10.59
N SER A 157 21.00 -14.41 10.50
CA SER A 157 21.35 -13.56 11.65
C SER A 157 20.14 -12.79 12.18
N ALA A 158 19.34 -12.20 11.26
CA ALA A 158 18.13 -11.47 11.63
C ALA A 158 17.09 -12.38 12.31
N LYS A 159 16.90 -13.60 11.80
CA LYS A 159 15.99 -14.61 12.39
C LYS A 159 16.47 -15.01 13.79
N MET A 160 17.76 -15.34 13.95
CA MET A 160 18.33 -15.71 15.25
C MET A 160 18.13 -14.61 16.30
N GLN A 161 18.43 -13.35 15.97
CA GLN A 161 18.25 -12.22 16.86
C GLN A 161 16.79 -12.00 17.24
N LEU A 162 15.88 -12.06 16.26
CA LEU A 162 14.46 -11.86 16.48
C LEU A 162 13.87 -12.99 17.34
N CYS A 163 14.22 -14.24 17.06
CA CYS A 163 13.75 -15.39 17.85
C CYS A 163 14.22 -15.31 19.31
N LYS A 164 15.48 -14.92 19.53
CA LYS A 164 16.01 -14.68 20.89
C LYS A 164 15.26 -13.56 21.62
N GLU A 165 15.00 -12.43 20.93
CA GLU A 165 14.27 -11.29 21.51
C GLU A 165 12.83 -11.67 21.89
N LEU A 166 12.18 -12.47 21.05
CA LEU A 166 10.76 -12.83 21.22
C LEU A 166 10.54 -14.10 22.05
N GLY A 167 11.59 -14.84 22.38
CA GLY A 167 11.50 -16.13 23.08
C GLY A 167 10.74 -17.19 22.27
N ILE A 168 10.98 -17.24 20.94
CA ILE A 168 10.34 -18.18 20.02
C ILE A 168 11.35 -19.17 19.43
N ASP A 169 10.86 -20.30 18.94
CA ASP A 169 11.67 -21.36 18.38
C ASP A 169 12.33 -20.93 17.05
N MET A 170 13.65 -20.98 17.01
CA MET A 170 14.43 -20.60 15.81
C MET A 170 14.30 -21.63 14.67
N GLU A 171 14.03 -22.89 15.00
CA GLU A 171 13.87 -23.95 14.01
C GLU A 171 12.56 -23.84 13.22
N LEU A 172 11.57 -23.14 13.80
CA LEU A 172 10.29 -22.93 13.12
C LEU A 172 10.36 -21.74 12.14
N PRO A 173 9.74 -21.85 10.96
CA PRO A 173 9.54 -20.72 10.06
C PRO A 173 8.74 -19.59 10.71
N ILE A 174 9.00 -18.35 10.28
CA ILE A 174 8.28 -17.16 10.75
C ILE A 174 7.28 -16.72 9.69
N ILE A 175 5.99 -16.68 10.08
CA ILE A 175 4.90 -16.10 9.28
C ILE A 175 4.58 -14.72 9.84
N LEU A 176 4.72 -13.71 9.01
CA LEU A 176 4.61 -12.30 9.38
C LEU A 176 3.37 -11.65 8.74
N PHE A 177 2.66 -10.86 9.54
CA PHE A 177 1.63 -9.90 9.11
C PHE A 177 2.00 -8.51 9.63
N VAL A 178 1.92 -7.47 8.77
CA VAL A 178 2.21 -6.09 9.15
C VAL A 178 1.10 -5.17 8.67
N SER A 179 0.45 -4.44 9.57
CA SER A 179 -0.54 -3.42 9.23
C SER A 179 -0.85 -2.51 10.42
N ASP A 180 -1.17 -1.24 10.16
CA ASP A 180 -1.77 -0.33 11.14
C ASP A 180 -3.32 -0.22 10.99
N ASN A 181 -3.92 -1.01 10.08
CA ASN A 181 -5.38 -1.12 9.91
C ASN A 181 -5.77 -2.61 9.78
N PHE A 182 -5.92 -3.27 10.92
CA PHE A 182 -6.14 -4.72 11.00
C PHE A 182 -7.42 -5.18 10.30
N LYS A 183 -8.49 -4.36 10.35
CA LYS A 183 -9.73 -4.70 9.66
C LYS A 183 -9.58 -4.69 8.14
N LYS A 184 -8.96 -3.63 7.60
CA LYS A 184 -8.79 -3.45 6.16
C LYS A 184 -7.83 -4.47 5.56
N ASP A 185 -6.74 -4.72 6.27
CA ASP A 185 -5.66 -5.56 5.77
C ASP A 185 -5.78 -7.04 6.16
N GLY A 186 -6.93 -7.42 6.78
CA GLY A 186 -7.31 -8.83 6.92
C GLY A 186 -6.67 -9.55 8.12
N ALA A 187 -6.46 -8.87 9.26
CA ALA A 187 -5.90 -9.53 10.44
C ALA A 187 -6.79 -10.67 10.98
N LYS A 188 -8.12 -10.59 10.76
CA LYS A 188 -9.04 -11.67 11.09
C LYS A 188 -8.77 -12.89 10.20
N GLU A 189 -8.72 -12.67 8.91
CA GLU A 189 -8.48 -13.66 7.87
C GLU A 189 -7.09 -14.31 8.06
N PHE A 190 -6.09 -13.52 8.46
CA PHE A 190 -4.76 -14.04 8.82
C PHE A 190 -4.82 -14.98 10.03
N ILE A 191 -5.51 -14.61 11.11
CA ILE A 191 -5.63 -15.45 12.31
C ILE A 191 -6.43 -16.74 12.01
N GLU A 192 -7.49 -16.64 11.20
CA GLU A 192 -8.27 -17.80 10.74
C GLU A 192 -7.40 -18.74 9.89
N LEU A 193 -6.62 -18.24 8.94
CA LEU A 193 -5.68 -19.01 8.14
C LEU A 193 -4.68 -19.78 9.02
N LEU A 194 -4.18 -19.17 10.08
CA LEU A 194 -3.23 -19.84 10.99
C LEU A 194 -3.80 -21.07 11.72
N THR A 195 -5.13 -21.23 11.80
CA THR A 195 -5.74 -22.44 12.39
C THR A 195 -5.47 -23.69 11.55
N HIS A 196 -5.14 -23.53 10.27
CA HIS A 196 -4.86 -24.60 9.32
C HIS A 196 -3.36 -24.74 9.00
N ILE A 197 -2.53 -23.92 9.65
CA ILE A 197 -1.08 -23.96 9.45
C ILE A 197 -0.44 -24.83 10.51
N ASN A 198 0.48 -25.66 10.06
CA ASN A 198 1.28 -26.51 10.91
C ASN A 198 2.28 -25.69 11.77
N LYS A 199 3.34 -26.28 12.22
CA LYS A 199 4.32 -25.65 13.09
C LYS A 199 4.98 -24.41 12.46
N ALA A 200 4.65 -23.22 12.94
CA ALA A 200 5.27 -21.95 12.57
C ALA A 200 5.19 -20.93 13.73
N ASN A 201 6.09 -19.94 13.72
CA ASN A 201 6.00 -18.78 14.58
C ASN A 201 5.17 -17.70 13.86
N ALA A 202 4.05 -17.28 14.42
CA ALA A 202 3.21 -16.24 13.84
C ALA A 202 3.41 -14.90 14.56
N ILE A 203 3.66 -13.83 13.79
CA ILE A 203 3.89 -12.48 14.29
C ILE A 203 2.96 -11.49 13.60
N ILE A 204 2.23 -10.69 14.37
CA ILE A 204 1.44 -9.55 13.91
C ILE A 204 2.09 -8.27 14.40
N ILE A 205 2.38 -7.34 13.48
CA ILE A 205 2.95 -6.02 13.79
C ILE A 205 1.95 -4.94 13.40
N GLY A 206 1.71 -3.98 14.30
CA GLY A 206 0.88 -2.82 14.00
C GLY A 206 0.39 -2.09 15.24
N ASN A 207 -0.03 -0.83 15.02
CA ASN A 207 -0.57 0.06 16.06
C ASN A 207 -2.10 0.23 15.94
N ASP A 208 -2.82 -0.86 15.70
CA ASP A 208 -4.28 -0.83 15.59
C ASP A 208 -4.95 -0.81 16.99
N LYS A 209 -5.91 0.08 17.17
CA LYS A 209 -6.69 0.19 18.42
C LYS A 209 -7.48 -1.09 18.72
N ALA A 210 -7.80 -1.89 17.71
CA ALA A 210 -8.51 -3.16 17.85
C ALA A 210 -7.60 -4.34 18.21
N THR A 211 -6.31 -4.14 18.45
CA THR A 211 -5.35 -5.21 18.83
C THR A 211 -5.86 -6.11 19.96
N PRO A 212 -6.50 -5.61 21.07
CA PRO A 212 -7.02 -6.48 22.12
C PRO A 212 -8.09 -7.46 21.62
N LYS A 213 -8.94 -7.03 20.69
CA LYS A 213 -9.98 -7.88 20.05
C LYS A 213 -9.33 -9.04 19.28
N TYR A 214 -8.30 -8.76 18.49
CA TYR A 214 -7.61 -9.76 17.70
C TYR A 214 -6.78 -10.73 18.54
N ARG A 215 -6.18 -10.26 19.64
CA ARG A 215 -5.55 -11.15 20.65
C ARG A 215 -6.56 -12.13 21.26
N GLN A 216 -7.74 -11.64 21.63
CA GLN A 216 -8.80 -12.49 22.17
C GLN A 216 -9.30 -13.49 21.13
N MET A 217 -9.39 -13.09 19.85
CA MET A 217 -9.76 -13.97 18.77
C MET A 217 -8.73 -15.11 18.58
N ALA A 218 -7.43 -14.78 18.49
CA ALA A 218 -6.38 -15.78 18.39
C ALA A 218 -6.43 -16.78 19.56
N LYS A 219 -6.60 -16.30 20.80
CA LYS A 219 -6.76 -17.15 21.98
C LYS A 219 -7.97 -18.08 21.89
N LYS A 220 -9.12 -17.59 21.43
CA LYS A 220 -10.34 -18.40 21.26
C LYS A 220 -10.19 -19.50 20.22
N LEU A 221 -9.42 -19.24 19.16
CA LEU A 221 -9.12 -20.19 18.10
C LEU A 221 -7.93 -21.11 18.41
N GLY A 222 -7.31 -20.97 19.60
CA GLY A 222 -6.17 -21.79 19.99
C GLY A 222 -4.88 -21.48 19.22
N VAL A 223 -4.79 -20.33 18.54
CA VAL A 223 -3.64 -19.95 17.71
C VAL A 223 -2.65 -19.13 18.53
N ARG A 224 -1.38 -19.53 18.51
CA ARG A 224 -0.30 -18.76 19.16
C ARG A 224 0.21 -17.67 18.21
N VAL A 225 -0.06 -16.42 18.54
CA VAL A 225 0.37 -15.24 17.76
C VAL A 225 1.04 -14.22 18.67
N ILE A 226 2.18 -13.71 18.23
CA ILE A 226 2.88 -12.60 18.91
C ILE A 226 2.44 -11.29 18.29
N PHE A 227 1.89 -10.39 19.10
CA PHE A 227 1.50 -9.04 18.69
C PHE A 227 2.54 -8.03 19.15
N LYS A 228 3.10 -7.28 18.23
CA LYS A 228 4.06 -6.19 18.49
C LYS A 228 3.56 -4.87 17.92
N PRO A 229 3.81 -3.75 18.59
CA PRO A 229 3.58 -2.43 17.98
C PRO A 229 4.54 -2.22 16.80
N THR A 230 4.17 -1.33 15.90
CA THR A 230 5.02 -0.95 14.75
C THR A 230 6.36 -0.39 15.25
N PRO A 231 7.50 -1.04 14.95
CA PRO A 231 8.81 -0.61 15.41
C PRO A 231 9.33 0.55 14.57
N LYS A 232 10.32 1.28 15.06
CA LYS A 232 11.02 2.33 14.27
C LYS A 232 11.70 1.75 13.02
N VAL A 233 12.21 0.52 13.10
CA VAL A 233 12.87 -0.18 11.99
C VAL A 233 12.12 -1.49 11.74
N ILE A 234 11.23 -1.49 10.77
CA ILE A 234 10.41 -2.65 10.41
C ILE A 234 11.19 -3.69 9.61
N ASN A 235 12.22 -3.26 8.89
CA ASN A 235 12.98 -4.09 7.94
C ASN A 235 13.52 -5.38 8.56
N ARG A 236 13.97 -5.34 9.82
CA ARG A 236 14.48 -6.51 10.53
C ARG A 236 13.45 -7.65 10.65
N TYR A 237 12.16 -7.32 10.66
CA TYR A 237 11.09 -8.32 10.71
C TYR A 237 10.88 -8.96 9.35
N TYR A 238 10.91 -8.18 8.25
CA TYR A 238 10.88 -8.73 6.90
C TYR A 238 12.11 -9.61 6.64
N GLU A 239 13.29 -9.16 7.09
CA GLU A 239 14.53 -9.91 6.94
C GLU A 239 14.52 -11.25 7.69
N ALA A 240 13.92 -11.31 8.88
CA ALA A 240 13.79 -12.51 9.68
C ALA A 240 12.66 -13.46 9.22
N ALA A 241 11.63 -12.92 8.56
CA ALA A 241 10.44 -13.69 8.20
C ALA A 241 10.66 -14.57 6.97
N ASP A 242 10.06 -15.75 6.96
CA ASP A 242 10.08 -16.68 5.85
C ASP A 242 8.88 -16.46 4.93
N ILE A 243 7.70 -16.24 5.51
CA ILE A 243 6.44 -16.02 4.80
C ILE A 243 5.82 -14.70 5.26
N PHE A 244 5.29 -13.92 4.33
CA PHE A 244 4.52 -12.73 4.60
C PHE A 244 3.10 -12.89 4.07
N VAL A 245 2.09 -12.74 4.93
CA VAL A 245 0.69 -12.92 4.55
C VAL A 245 -0.08 -11.65 4.84
N LEU A 246 -0.70 -11.07 3.81
CA LEU A 246 -1.51 -9.85 3.91
C LEU A 246 -2.85 -10.05 3.19
N PRO A 247 -3.84 -10.72 3.81
CA PRO A 247 -5.12 -11.06 3.18
C PRO A 247 -6.06 -9.87 3.17
N SER A 248 -5.63 -8.78 2.53
CA SER A 248 -6.34 -7.49 2.50
C SER A 248 -7.75 -7.62 1.93
N LEU A 249 -8.73 -6.99 2.57
CA LEU A 249 -10.09 -6.86 2.03
C LEU A 249 -10.13 -5.88 0.85
N TYR A 250 -9.26 -4.89 0.87
CA TYR A 250 -8.97 -3.99 -0.24
C TYR A 250 -7.70 -3.19 0.02
N ASN A 251 -6.79 -3.19 -0.95
CA ASN A 251 -5.63 -2.30 -0.95
C ASN A 251 -5.30 -1.90 -2.40
N SER A 252 -5.15 -0.61 -2.68
CA SER A 252 -4.81 -0.13 -4.02
C SER A 252 -3.50 -0.70 -4.54
N PHE A 253 -2.50 -0.80 -3.68
CA PHE A 253 -1.24 -1.54 -3.85
C PHE A 253 -0.46 -1.49 -2.52
N SER A 254 -0.28 -2.63 -1.88
CA SER A 254 0.51 -2.70 -0.65
C SER A 254 2.01 -2.73 -0.94
N THR A 255 2.72 -1.63 -0.64
CA THR A 255 4.18 -1.61 -0.74
C THR A 255 4.86 -2.55 0.26
N GLN A 256 4.17 -2.98 1.30
CA GLN A 256 4.66 -3.98 2.26
C GLN A 256 4.92 -5.34 1.59
N ILE A 257 4.15 -5.68 0.54
CA ILE A 257 4.42 -6.87 -0.30
C ILE A 257 5.78 -6.71 -0.99
N LEU A 258 6.03 -5.56 -1.65
CA LEU A 258 7.34 -5.31 -2.28
C LEU A 258 8.48 -5.31 -1.26
N GLU A 259 8.28 -4.67 -0.11
CA GLU A 259 9.24 -4.65 0.98
C GLU A 259 9.56 -6.08 1.45
N ALA A 260 8.55 -6.91 1.69
CA ALA A 260 8.73 -8.31 2.09
C ALA A 260 9.44 -9.14 1.00
N LEU A 261 9.04 -9.00 -0.28
CA LEU A 261 9.71 -9.66 -1.41
C LEU A 261 11.19 -9.29 -1.49
N SER A 262 11.55 -8.03 -1.20
CA SER A 262 12.94 -7.58 -1.28
C SER A 262 13.86 -8.23 -0.23
N TYR A 263 13.30 -8.71 0.86
CA TYR A 263 13.98 -9.53 1.86
C TYR A 263 13.80 -11.04 1.65
N GLY A 264 13.19 -11.45 0.53
CA GLY A 264 12.99 -12.85 0.18
C GLY A 264 11.87 -13.54 0.95
N CYS A 265 10.91 -12.80 1.52
CA CYS A 265 9.71 -13.43 2.05
C CYS A 265 8.86 -14.01 0.91
N ILE A 266 8.22 -15.15 1.16
CA ILE A 266 7.20 -15.69 0.26
C ILE A 266 5.90 -14.98 0.61
N CYS A 267 5.36 -14.21 -0.34
CA CYS A 267 4.25 -13.30 -0.07
C CYS A 267 2.92 -13.85 -0.54
N PHE A 268 1.91 -13.85 0.33
CA PHE A 268 0.52 -14.19 0.01
C PHE A 268 -0.39 -12.99 0.23
N THR A 269 -1.29 -12.74 -0.71
CA THR A 269 -2.30 -11.69 -0.59
C THR A 269 -3.56 -12.03 -1.38
N THR A 270 -4.60 -11.21 -1.31
CA THR A 270 -5.85 -11.42 -2.05
C THR A 270 -5.83 -10.69 -3.39
N ALA A 271 -6.67 -11.08 -4.33
CA ALA A 271 -6.90 -10.37 -5.58
C ALA A 271 -7.45 -8.93 -5.39
N GLN A 272 -7.92 -8.59 -4.18
CA GLN A 272 -8.38 -7.25 -3.81
C GLN A 272 -7.23 -6.32 -3.39
N ASN A 273 -6.00 -6.77 -3.45
CA ASN A 273 -4.79 -5.98 -3.25
C ASN A 273 -4.07 -5.82 -4.60
N GLY A 274 -3.87 -4.59 -5.07
CA GLY A 274 -3.19 -4.35 -6.35
C GLY A 274 -1.78 -4.95 -6.44
N ALA A 275 -1.14 -5.24 -5.31
CA ALA A 275 0.14 -5.96 -5.31
C ALA A 275 0.02 -7.44 -5.70
N SER A 276 -1.19 -8.01 -5.81
CA SER A 276 -1.38 -9.35 -6.36
C SER A 276 -0.93 -9.45 -7.82
N GLU A 277 -1.00 -8.35 -8.55
CA GLU A 277 -0.66 -8.29 -9.98
C GLU A 277 0.80 -8.63 -10.31
N ILE A 278 1.68 -8.56 -9.31
CA ILE A 278 3.10 -8.89 -9.45
C ILE A 278 3.44 -10.28 -8.91
N LEU A 279 2.47 -10.99 -8.35
CA LEU A 279 2.64 -12.34 -7.81
C LEU A 279 2.07 -13.37 -8.79
N LYS A 280 2.51 -14.62 -8.67
CA LYS A 280 1.90 -15.75 -9.39
C LYS A 280 0.59 -16.16 -8.71
N ASP A 281 -0.30 -16.82 -9.45
CA ASP A 281 -1.64 -17.19 -8.99
C ASP A 281 -1.63 -18.08 -7.73
N GLU A 282 -0.62 -18.93 -7.57
CA GLU A 282 -0.45 -19.82 -6.42
C GLU A 282 -0.27 -19.08 -5.08
N PHE A 283 0.09 -17.77 -5.14
CA PHE A 283 0.24 -16.90 -3.96
C PHE A 283 -0.99 -16.02 -3.68
N ILE A 284 -2.05 -16.18 -4.49
CA ILE A 284 -3.26 -15.36 -4.38
C ILE A 284 -4.34 -16.11 -3.61
N ILE A 285 -4.71 -15.55 -2.46
CA ILE A 285 -5.79 -16.08 -1.61
C ILE A 285 -7.13 -15.75 -2.28
N GLN A 286 -7.85 -16.77 -2.72
CA GLN A 286 -9.12 -16.63 -3.46
C GLN A 286 -10.33 -16.51 -2.53
N SER A 287 -10.29 -17.15 -1.37
CA SER A 287 -11.39 -17.17 -0.40
C SER A 287 -10.87 -17.25 1.03
N LYS A 288 -11.76 -17.10 2.01
CA LYS A 288 -11.41 -17.22 3.44
C LYS A 288 -10.91 -18.62 3.81
N ASP A 289 -11.50 -19.65 3.19
CA ASP A 289 -11.20 -21.05 3.43
C ASP A 289 -10.46 -21.64 2.23
N ASP A 290 -9.44 -20.91 1.75
CA ASP A 290 -8.64 -21.34 0.60
C ASP A 290 -7.71 -22.49 1.00
N GLU A 291 -8.23 -23.71 0.84
CA GLU A 291 -7.47 -24.92 1.14
C GLU A 291 -6.19 -25.05 0.28
N ASN A 292 -6.19 -24.53 -0.95
CA ASN A 292 -5.02 -24.65 -1.82
C ASN A 292 -3.88 -23.81 -1.28
N VAL A 293 -4.16 -22.57 -0.86
CA VAL A 293 -3.15 -21.69 -0.24
C VAL A 293 -2.64 -22.29 1.08
N THR A 294 -3.52 -22.81 1.94
CA THR A 294 -3.08 -23.43 3.21
C THR A 294 -2.26 -24.68 3.00
N LYS A 295 -2.64 -25.53 2.04
CA LYS A 295 -1.84 -26.71 1.64
C LYS A 295 -0.48 -26.30 1.09
N PHE A 296 -0.44 -25.25 0.27
CA PHE A 296 0.80 -24.74 -0.30
C PHE A 296 1.72 -24.12 0.76
N ILE A 297 1.17 -23.35 1.70
CA ILE A 297 1.95 -22.85 2.85
C ILE A 297 2.53 -24.00 3.66
N ASN A 298 1.74 -25.04 3.97
CA ASN A 298 2.21 -26.21 4.72
C ASN A 298 3.29 -26.99 3.95
N LEU A 299 3.19 -27.09 2.62
CA LEU A 299 4.24 -27.65 1.76
C LEU A 299 5.54 -26.84 1.90
N LEU A 300 5.47 -25.52 1.79
CA LEU A 300 6.63 -24.62 1.96
C LEU A 300 7.29 -24.79 3.33
N LEU A 301 6.49 -24.92 4.40
CA LEU A 301 6.99 -25.12 5.76
C LEU A 301 7.71 -26.46 5.94
N SER A 302 7.45 -27.45 5.09
CA SER A 302 8.09 -28.78 5.12
C SER A 302 9.22 -28.94 4.10
N ASP A 303 9.28 -28.09 3.06
CA ASP A 303 10.30 -28.13 1.99
C ASP A 303 11.16 -26.86 2.02
N HIS A 304 12.26 -26.93 2.76
CA HIS A 304 13.21 -25.82 2.89
C HIS A 304 13.87 -25.46 1.55
N SER A 305 14.12 -26.44 0.67
CA SER A 305 14.75 -26.18 -0.64
C SER A 305 13.81 -25.39 -1.56
N LEU A 306 12.53 -25.75 -1.60
CA LEU A 306 11.50 -25.02 -2.32
C LEU A 306 11.37 -23.58 -1.80
N MET A 307 11.36 -23.45 -0.46
CA MET A 307 11.27 -22.13 0.19
C MET A 307 12.45 -21.21 -0.17
N LEU A 308 13.68 -21.73 -0.18
CA LEU A 308 14.89 -20.97 -0.58
C LEU A 308 14.84 -20.57 -2.05
N ASN A 309 14.40 -21.47 -2.94
CA ASN A 309 14.29 -21.18 -4.38
C ASN A 309 13.29 -20.03 -4.63
N ILE A 310 12.09 -20.10 -4.05
CA ILE A 310 11.09 -19.03 -4.20
C ILE A 310 11.59 -17.72 -3.56
N SER A 311 12.25 -17.78 -2.41
CA SER A 311 12.86 -16.62 -1.77
C SER A 311 13.83 -15.89 -2.70
N ALA A 312 14.72 -16.64 -3.39
CA ALA A 312 15.66 -16.08 -4.36
C ALA A 312 14.94 -15.44 -5.57
N GLN A 313 13.88 -16.07 -6.07
CA GLN A 313 13.05 -15.51 -7.15
C GLN A 313 12.38 -14.21 -6.71
N ASN A 314 11.87 -14.12 -5.48
CA ASN A 314 11.22 -12.93 -4.95
C ASN A 314 12.17 -11.74 -4.79
N ILE A 315 13.40 -11.99 -4.32
CA ILE A 315 14.44 -10.95 -4.30
C ILE A 315 14.73 -10.44 -5.72
N LYS A 316 14.82 -11.33 -6.71
CA LYS A 316 15.03 -10.92 -8.11
C LYS A 316 13.83 -10.11 -8.65
N LEU A 317 12.60 -10.54 -8.35
CA LEU A 317 11.38 -9.85 -8.75
C LEU A 317 11.34 -8.42 -8.18
N SER A 318 11.63 -8.25 -6.89
CA SER A 318 11.57 -6.95 -6.22
C SER A 318 12.50 -5.89 -6.84
N LYS A 319 13.61 -6.30 -7.48
CA LYS A 319 14.56 -5.41 -8.16
C LYS A 319 13.96 -4.67 -9.35
N GLN A 320 12.82 -5.11 -9.87
CA GLN A 320 12.10 -4.45 -10.97
C GLN A 320 11.22 -3.28 -10.47
N TYR A 321 11.10 -3.09 -9.15
CA TYR A 321 10.21 -2.10 -8.54
C TYR A 321 10.99 -1.16 -7.62
N THR A 322 11.92 -0.40 -8.18
CA THR A 322 12.70 0.58 -7.43
C THR A 322 12.01 1.94 -7.35
N VAL A 323 12.31 2.72 -6.31
CA VAL A 323 11.84 4.11 -6.21
C VAL A 323 12.31 4.94 -7.38
N GLU A 324 13.50 4.67 -7.91
CA GLU A 324 14.07 5.40 -9.05
C GLU A 324 13.29 5.13 -10.33
N ASP A 325 13.02 3.85 -10.64
CA ASP A 325 12.24 3.48 -11.83
C ASP A 325 10.81 4.02 -11.76
N ASN A 326 10.17 3.94 -10.60
CA ASN A 326 8.85 4.53 -10.38
C ASN A 326 8.86 6.04 -10.63
N LEU A 327 9.83 6.76 -10.07
CA LEU A 327 9.97 8.19 -10.25
C LEU A 327 10.21 8.56 -11.73
N ASN A 328 11.09 7.84 -12.44
CA ASN A 328 11.38 8.08 -13.84
C ASN A 328 10.15 7.89 -14.74
N GLN A 329 9.34 6.87 -14.48
CA GLN A 329 8.08 6.65 -15.19
C GLN A 329 7.08 7.80 -14.93
N ILE A 330 6.92 8.24 -13.67
CA ILE A 330 6.06 9.37 -13.31
C ILE A 330 6.52 10.66 -13.98
N LEU A 331 7.83 10.95 -13.97
CA LEU A 331 8.42 12.11 -14.62
C LEU A 331 8.18 12.11 -16.13
N LYS A 332 8.25 10.94 -16.78
CA LYS A 332 7.94 10.80 -18.21
C LYS A 332 6.51 11.23 -18.48
N VAL A 333 5.53 10.68 -17.76
CA VAL A 333 4.11 11.03 -17.92
C VAL A 333 3.87 12.53 -17.66
N ILE A 334 4.49 13.10 -16.62
CA ILE A 334 4.35 14.53 -16.32
C ILE A 334 4.91 15.37 -17.48
N SER A 335 6.12 15.06 -17.96
CA SER A 335 6.78 15.82 -19.03
C SER A 335 6.01 15.78 -20.36
N GLU A 336 5.34 14.66 -20.67
CA GLU A 336 4.52 14.50 -21.87
C GLU A 336 3.21 15.27 -21.84
N ASN A 337 2.73 15.69 -20.66
CA ASN A 337 1.44 16.35 -20.46
C ASN A 337 1.54 17.82 -20.01
N ILE A 338 2.74 18.35 -19.81
CA ILE A 338 2.96 19.77 -19.55
C ILE A 338 3.19 20.49 -20.89
N HIS A 339 2.15 21.14 -21.44
CA HIS A 339 2.23 21.92 -22.67
C HIS A 339 2.29 23.42 -22.38
#